data_9d1396e208e01cc35116028d8e819a7a
#
_entry.id   9d1396e208e01cc35116028d8e819a7a
#
_cell.length_a   1.000
_cell.length_b   1.000
_cell.length_c   1.000
_cell.angle_alpha   90.00
_cell.angle_beta   90.00
_cell.angle_gamma   90.00
#
_symmetry.space_group_name_H-M   'P 1'
#
loop_
_entity.id
_entity.type
_entity.pdbx_description
1 polymer ?
#
loop_
_entity_poly.entity_id
_entity_poly.type
_entity_poly.pdbx_seq_one_letter_code
_entity_poly.pdbx_strand_id
1 'polypeptide(L)'
;MSEEDVASIDVTEVDLLTSMDKYLAAGCHIGTQVKTQDMEPFVYRQRPIGLFVLDVRKTDERIRTAAKFLSRFEAEKIAVVSGRVYGKQPVETFNYYIGSREFTDRFVPGTFTNPNISGPKSYVEPEAVLLTDPRTDRQALTEAARIGVPVIALCDTDNYIRNIDYVIPCNNRGRKSLALVYFLLTRQTLRERGDIPRDEEVIFSPEDFEPEIRTAFL
;
A
#
# COMPACT_ATOMS: atom_id res chain seq x y z
N MET A 1 -33.32 19.85 -3.19
CA MET A 1 -32.93 18.45 -3.40
C MET A 1 -32.75 17.89 -1.99
N SER A 2 -33.70 17.04 -1.65
CA SER A 2 -34.02 16.63 -0.29
C SER A 2 -33.01 15.61 0.26
N GLU A 3 -32.88 15.62 1.58
CA GLU A 3 -32.10 14.69 2.41
C GLU A 3 -32.49 13.20 2.23
N GLU A 4 -33.43 12.90 1.35
CA GLU A 4 -33.95 11.54 1.11
C GLU A 4 -33.14 10.70 0.11
N ASP A 5 -32.18 11.27 -0.61
CA ASP A 5 -31.35 10.53 -1.59
C ASP A 5 -30.12 9.83 -0.98
N VAL A 6 -29.98 9.84 0.35
CA VAL A 6 -28.86 9.21 1.06
C VAL A 6 -29.23 7.82 1.65
N ALA A 7 -30.49 7.45 1.61
CA ALA A 7 -31.00 6.26 2.30
C ALA A 7 -31.39 5.13 1.35
N SER A 8 -30.47 4.52 0.63
CA SER A 8 -30.62 3.14 0.14
C SER A 8 -29.28 2.58 -0.39
N ILE A 9 -28.27 2.58 0.44
CA ILE A 9 -27.20 1.61 0.28
C ILE A 9 -27.58 0.46 1.19
N ASP A 10 -28.02 -0.66 0.61
CA ASP A 10 -28.09 -1.94 1.31
C ASP A 10 -26.71 -2.21 1.91
N VAL A 11 -26.56 -1.85 3.17
CA VAL A 11 -25.42 -2.19 4.01
C VAL A 11 -25.62 -3.65 4.40
N THR A 12 -25.38 -4.58 3.47
CA THR A 12 -24.91 -5.89 3.89
C THR A 12 -23.62 -5.58 4.63
N GLU A 13 -23.58 -5.86 5.93
CA GLU A 13 -22.41 -5.69 6.79
C GLU A 13 -21.23 -6.46 6.15
N VAL A 14 -20.48 -5.76 5.31
CA VAL A 14 -19.21 -6.26 4.82
C VAL A 14 -18.28 -6.15 6.03
N ASP A 15 -17.86 -7.30 6.55
CA ASP A 15 -16.87 -7.36 7.62
C ASP A 15 -15.55 -6.74 7.12
N LEU A 16 -15.39 -5.43 7.31
CA LEU A 16 -14.19 -4.69 6.94
C LEU A 16 -13.13 -4.82 8.02
N LEU A 17 -11.86 -4.75 7.65
CA LEU A 17 -10.71 -4.74 8.57
C LEU A 17 -10.78 -3.59 9.58
N THR A 18 -11.42 -2.49 9.19
CA THR A 18 -11.72 -1.35 10.06
C THR A 18 -13.01 -0.66 9.60
N SER A 19 -13.58 0.23 10.43
CA SER A 19 -14.81 0.92 10.05
C SER A 19 -14.65 1.74 8.78
N MET A 20 -15.70 1.85 7.97
CA MET A 20 -15.73 2.66 6.75
C MET A 20 -15.33 4.10 7.02
N ASP A 21 -15.75 4.66 8.17
CA ASP A 21 -15.44 6.04 8.57
C ASP A 21 -13.92 6.28 8.70
N LYS A 22 -13.17 5.30 9.19
CA LYS A 22 -11.70 5.39 9.28
C LYS A 22 -11.05 5.44 7.90
N TYR A 23 -11.53 4.64 6.93
CA TYR A 23 -11.06 4.71 5.55
C TYR A 23 -11.36 6.07 4.90
N LEU A 24 -12.56 6.59 5.15
CA LEU A 24 -12.99 7.88 4.63
C LEU A 24 -12.21 9.04 5.27
N ALA A 25 -12.01 9.03 6.58
CA ALA A 25 -11.24 10.03 7.32
C ALA A 25 -9.76 10.06 6.92
N ALA A 26 -9.17 8.89 6.65
CA ALA A 26 -7.81 8.78 6.13
C ALA A 26 -7.69 9.20 4.66
N GLY A 27 -8.81 9.29 3.92
CA GLY A 27 -8.83 9.67 2.52
C GLY A 27 -8.32 8.57 1.56
N CYS A 28 -8.38 7.30 1.95
CA CYS A 28 -7.92 6.18 1.13
C CYS A 28 -8.69 6.05 -0.19
N HIS A 29 -9.95 6.48 -0.18
CA HIS A 29 -10.86 6.46 -1.32
C HIS A 29 -10.66 7.59 -2.33
N ILE A 30 -9.88 8.62 -2.01
CA ILE A 30 -9.73 9.80 -2.84
C ILE A 30 -8.66 9.53 -3.90
N GLY A 31 -9.11 9.38 -5.14
CA GLY A 31 -8.22 9.28 -6.29
C GLY A 31 -7.91 10.63 -6.93
N THR A 32 -7.40 10.62 -8.15
CA THR A 32 -7.04 11.81 -8.93
C THR A 32 -8.13 12.18 -9.95
N GLN A 33 -7.90 13.25 -10.72
CA GLN A 33 -8.76 13.64 -11.85
C GLN A 33 -8.50 12.79 -13.10
N VAL A 34 -7.44 12.00 -13.10
CA VAL A 34 -7.06 11.11 -14.20
C VAL A 34 -7.34 9.66 -13.79
N LYS A 35 -7.89 8.90 -14.72
CA LYS A 35 -8.11 7.46 -14.57
C LYS A 35 -7.45 6.75 -15.74
N THR A 36 -6.70 5.68 -15.44
CA THR A 36 -6.24 4.73 -16.46
C THR A 36 -7.32 3.68 -16.71
N GLN A 37 -7.27 3.05 -17.87
CA GLN A 37 -8.17 1.94 -18.19
C GLN A 37 -7.96 0.75 -17.24
N ASP A 38 -6.72 0.51 -16.85
CA ASP A 38 -6.33 -0.58 -15.95
C ASP A 38 -6.95 -0.43 -14.55
N MET A 39 -7.09 0.81 -14.05
CA MET A 39 -7.67 1.11 -12.74
C MET A 39 -9.19 1.25 -12.75
N GLU A 40 -9.83 1.22 -13.92
CA GLU A 40 -11.29 1.33 -14.04
C GLU A 40 -12.08 0.35 -13.18
N PRO A 41 -11.71 -0.93 -13.06
CA PRO A 41 -12.42 -1.89 -12.22
C PRO A 41 -12.44 -1.55 -10.72
N PHE A 42 -11.51 -0.68 -10.25
CA PHE A 42 -11.36 -0.29 -8.85
C PHE A 42 -12.02 1.06 -8.54
N VAL A 43 -12.50 1.77 -9.56
CA VAL A 43 -13.19 3.06 -9.38
C VAL A 43 -14.65 2.83 -9.04
N TYR A 44 -15.12 3.45 -7.97
CA TYR A 44 -16.52 3.41 -7.55
C TYR A 44 -17.36 4.43 -8.34
N ARG A 45 -16.92 5.72 -8.37
CA ARG A 45 -17.60 6.81 -9.09
C ARG A 45 -16.69 8.00 -9.33
N GLN A 46 -17.13 8.91 -10.19
CA GLN A 46 -16.52 10.23 -10.35
C GLN A 46 -17.36 11.28 -9.61
N ARG A 47 -16.72 12.19 -8.88
CA ARG A 47 -17.37 13.33 -8.24
C ARG A 47 -17.58 14.46 -9.27
N PRO A 48 -18.56 15.39 -9.04
CA PRO A 48 -18.79 16.53 -9.94
C PRO A 48 -17.56 17.43 -10.13
N ILE A 49 -16.65 17.47 -9.16
CA ILE A 49 -15.37 18.21 -9.23
C ILE A 49 -14.30 17.50 -10.09
N GLY A 50 -14.66 16.41 -10.76
CA GLY A 50 -13.77 15.64 -11.64
C GLY A 50 -12.88 14.61 -10.95
N LEU A 51 -12.89 14.49 -9.61
CA LEU A 51 -12.09 13.50 -8.89
C LEU A 51 -12.76 12.12 -8.96
N PHE A 52 -11.94 11.10 -9.24
CA PHE A 52 -12.36 9.70 -9.13
C PHE A 52 -12.29 9.22 -7.68
N VAL A 53 -13.21 8.36 -7.32
CA VAL A 53 -13.33 7.75 -5.99
C VAL A 53 -13.08 6.26 -6.14
N LEU A 54 -12.12 5.74 -5.38
CA LEU A 54 -11.81 4.31 -5.31
C LEU A 54 -12.80 3.58 -4.42
N ASP A 55 -13.06 2.32 -4.73
CA ASP A 55 -13.93 1.45 -3.95
C ASP A 55 -13.18 0.90 -2.72
N VAL A 56 -13.57 1.38 -1.53
CA VAL A 56 -12.99 0.98 -0.25
C VAL A 56 -13.17 -0.51 0.03
N ARG A 57 -14.26 -1.13 -0.41
CA ARG A 57 -14.51 -2.56 -0.22
C ARG A 57 -13.45 -3.38 -0.96
N LYS A 58 -13.13 -2.97 -2.18
CA LYS A 58 -12.05 -3.61 -2.95
C LYS A 58 -10.67 -3.36 -2.33
N THR A 59 -10.46 -2.17 -1.76
CA THR A 59 -9.22 -1.88 -1.01
C THR A 59 -9.05 -2.87 0.14
N ASP A 60 -10.08 -3.04 0.96
CA ASP A 60 -10.07 -3.96 2.12
C ASP A 60 -9.82 -5.41 1.70
N GLU A 61 -10.59 -5.91 0.72
CA GLU A 61 -10.44 -7.26 0.18
C GLU A 61 -9.00 -7.51 -0.33
N ARG A 62 -8.47 -6.50 -1.05
CA ARG A 62 -7.12 -6.59 -1.61
C ARG A 62 -6.03 -6.54 -0.56
N ILE A 63 -6.21 -5.77 0.53
CA ILE A 63 -5.29 -5.78 1.67
C ILE A 63 -5.28 -7.16 2.34
N ARG A 64 -6.43 -7.80 2.56
CA ARG A 64 -6.51 -9.15 3.15
C ARG A 64 -5.75 -10.18 2.30
N THR A 65 -5.98 -10.17 1.01
CA THR A 65 -5.33 -11.11 0.09
C THR A 65 -3.83 -10.86 0.00
N ALA A 66 -3.40 -9.59 -0.06
CA ALA A 66 -1.99 -9.22 -0.08
C ALA A 66 -1.27 -9.66 1.20
N ALA A 67 -1.88 -9.43 2.36
CA ALA A 67 -1.35 -9.84 3.65
C ALA A 67 -1.18 -11.37 3.73
N LYS A 68 -2.20 -12.12 3.31
CA LYS A 68 -2.15 -13.59 3.24
C LYS A 68 -1.08 -14.09 2.26
N PHE A 69 -0.83 -13.37 1.19
CA PHE A 69 0.24 -13.70 0.25
C PHE A 69 1.61 -13.43 0.88
N LEU A 70 1.82 -12.23 1.46
CA LEU A 70 3.08 -11.85 2.09
C LEU A 70 3.43 -12.73 3.31
N SER A 71 2.42 -13.24 4.03
CA SER A 71 2.66 -14.11 5.19
C SER A 71 3.35 -15.42 4.85
N ARG A 72 3.36 -15.85 3.57
CA ARG A 72 3.97 -17.11 3.12
C ARG A 72 5.47 -17.02 2.90
N PHE A 73 6.02 -15.80 2.84
CA PHE A 73 7.44 -15.57 2.60
C PHE A 73 8.17 -15.30 3.92
N GLU A 74 9.43 -15.69 3.96
CA GLU A 74 10.33 -15.25 5.01
C GLU A 74 10.44 -13.73 5.00
N ALA A 75 10.48 -13.13 6.19
CA ALA A 75 10.48 -11.68 6.33
C ALA A 75 11.58 -10.98 5.51
N GLU A 76 12.80 -11.48 5.63
CA GLU A 76 13.97 -10.93 4.93
C GLU A 76 13.92 -11.04 3.40
N LYS A 77 13.04 -11.89 2.88
CA LYS A 77 12.82 -12.10 1.44
C LYS A 77 11.75 -11.18 0.86
N ILE A 78 11.09 -10.40 1.69
CA ILE A 78 10.13 -9.38 1.26
C ILE A 78 10.85 -8.05 1.12
N ALA A 79 10.88 -7.50 -0.09
CA ALA A 79 11.41 -6.16 -0.35
C ALA A 79 10.27 -5.15 -0.40
N VAL A 80 10.35 -4.10 0.42
CA VAL A 80 9.36 -3.01 0.44
C VAL A 80 10.01 -1.72 -0.03
N VAL A 81 9.46 -1.12 -1.09
CA VAL A 81 10.05 0.04 -1.75
C VAL A 81 9.12 1.24 -1.68
N SER A 82 9.67 2.39 -1.32
CA SER A 82 8.97 3.66 -1.34
C SER A 82 9.90 4.83 -1.64
N GLY A 83 9.82 5.38 -2.84
CA GLY A 83 10.45 6.65 -3.20
C GLY A 83 9.63 7.89 -2.80
N ARG A 84 8.44 7.69 -2.22
CA ARG A 84 7.60 8.79 -1.75
C ARG A 84 7.96 9.22 -0.34
N VAL A 85 8.00 10.53 -0.12
CA VAL A 85 8.31 11.13 1.20
C VAL A 85 7.32 10.64 2.27
N TYR A 86 6.03 10.66 1.97
CA TYR A 86 5.00 10.19 2.92
C TYR A 86 4.91 8.65 3.04
N GLY A 87 5.57 7.90 2.18
CA GLY A 87 5.67 6.45 2.26
C GLY A 87 6.85 5.97 3.10
N LYS A 88 7.80 6.86 3.46
CA LYS A 88 9.01 6.48 4.18
C LYS A 88 8.68 5.91 5.57
N GLN A 89 8.04 6.69 6.42
CA GLN A 89 7.66 6.26 7.76
C GLN A 89 6.79 5.00 7.78
N PRO A 90 5.70 4.89 6.97
CA PRO A 90 4.91 3.67 6.89
C PRO A 90 5.73 2.43 6.53
N VAL A 91 6.68 2.53 5.61
CA VAL A 91 7.54 1.42 5.20
C VAL A 91 8.55 1.05 6.29
N GLU A 92 9.18 2.04 6.94
CA GLU A 92 10.09 1.81 8.07
C GLU A 92 9.37 1.12 9.23
N THR A 93 8.14 1.57 9.57
CA THR A 93 7.33 0.95 10.62
C THR A 93 6.88 -0.45 10.23
N PHE A 94 6.46 -0.67 8.97
CA PHE A 94 6.16 -2.00 8.45
C PHE A 94 7.36 -2.94 8.58
N ASN A 95 8.55 -2.46 8.20
CA ASN A 95 9.78 -3.23 8.31
C ASN A 95 10.11 -3.57 9.77
N TYR A 96 9.93 -2.64 10.69
CA TYR A 96 10.17 -2.85 12.11
C TYR A 96 9.34 -4.01 12.68
N TYR A 97 8.06 -4.12 12.30
CA TYR A 97 7.17 -5.19 12.81
C TYR A 97 7.27 -6.50 12.02
N ILE A 98 7.49 -6.45 10.73
CA ILE A 98 7.50 -7.63 9.85
C ILE A 98 8.90 -8.22 9.71
N GLY A 99 9.96 -7.40 9.80
CA GLY A 99 11.34 -7.79 9.55
C GLY A 99 11.70 -7.87 8.07
N SER A 100 10.97 -7.14 7.21
CA SER A 100 11.21 -7.09 5.77
C SER A 100 12.46 -6.26 5.42
N ARG A 101 12.84 -6.22 4.15
CA ARG A 101 13.90 -5.31 3.67
C ARG A 101 13.29 -4.06 3.07
N GLU A 102 13.66 -2.90 3.62
CA GLU A 102 13.13 -1.60 3.22
C GLU A 102 14.05 -0.84 2.29
N PHE A 103 13.43 -0.10 1.34
CA PHE A 103 14.09 0.81 0.42
C PHE A 103 13.31 2.13 0.39
N THR A 104 13.56 3.00 1.36
CA THR A 104 12.80 4.25 1.60
C THR A 104 13.44 5.49 0.99
N ASP A 105 14.66 5.37 0.48
CA ASP A 105 15.35 6.41 -0.28
C ASP A 105 15.32 6.11 -1.77
N ARG A 106 16.18 6.81 -2.53
CA ARG A 106 16.38 6.51 -3.94
C ARG A 106 16.80 5.04 -4.12
N PHE A 107 16.00 4.29 -4.86
CA PHE A 107 16.32 2.92 -5.23
C PHE A 107 17.54 2.90 -6.16
N VAL A 108 18.58 2.17 -5.76
CA VAL A 108 19.82 2.07 -6.54
C VAL A 108 19.61 1.06 -7.66
N PRO A 109 19.82 1.45 -8.94
CA PRO A 109 19.74 0.49 -10.05
C PRO A 109 20.72 -0.67 -9.86
N GLY A 110 20.25 -1.89 -10.08
CA GLY A 110 21.01 -3.11 -9.90
C GLY A 110 20.82 -3.81 -8.55
N THR A 111 20.09 -3.22 -7.61
CA THR A 111 19.84 -3.80 -6.28
C THR A 111 19.26 -5.21 -6.35
N PHE A 112 18.36 -5.49 -7.30
CA PHE A 112 17.77 -6.83 -7.49
C PHE A 112 18.43 -7.62 -8.62
N THR A 113 19.24 -7.00 -9.49
CA THR A 113 19.72 -7.62 -10.72
C THR A 113 21.23 -7.76 -10.83
N ASN A 114 22.02 -7.07 -9.99
CA ASN A 114 23.48 -7.07 -10.08
C ASN A 114 24.14 -7.58 -8.78
N PRO A 115 24.58 -8.84 -8.72
CA PRO A 115 25.21 -9.40 -7.52
C PRO A 115 26.55 -8.75 -7.16
N ASN A 116 27.18 -8.00 -8.10
CA ASN A 116 28.45 -7.34 -7.87
C ASN A 116 28.30 -5.89 -7.34
N ILE A 117 27.07 -5.48 -6.99
CA ILE A 117 26.87 -4.14 -6.45
C ILE A 117 27.50 -4.05 -5.05
N SER A 118 28.39 -3.09 -4.86
CA SER A 118 29.06 -2.82 -3.59
C SER A 118 28.51 -1.55 -2.96
N GLY A 119 28.39 -1.52 -1.63
CA GLY A 119 27.94 -0.35 -0.90
C GLY A 119 26.92 -0.68 0.20
N PRO A 120 26.41 0.34 0.89
CA PRO A 120 25.45 0.17 2.00
C PRO A 120 24.11 -0.42 1.58
N LYS A 121 23.78 -0.36 0.28
CA LYS A 121 22.60 -1.01 -0.32
C LYS A 121 23.11 -2.12 -1.25
N SER A 122 23.50 -3.25 -0.65
CA SER A 122 23.98 -4.42 -1.36
C SER A 122 22.88 -5.11 -2.17
N TYR A 123 23.31 -6.02 -3.06
CA TYR A 123 22.44 -6.92 -3.80
C TYR A 123 21.47 -7.68 -2.88
N VAL A 124 20.23 -7.77 -3.30
CA VAL A 124 19.17 -8.49 -2.60
C VAL A 124 18.40 -9.36 -3.57
N GLU A 125 18.15 -10.60 -3.19
CA GLU A 125 17.27 -11.53 -3.90
C GLU A 125 15.92 -11.63 -3.17
N PRO A 126 14.95 -10.76 -3.50
CA PRO A 126 13.63 -10.83 -2.90
C PRO A 126 12.84 -11.99 -3.51
N GLU A 127 11.90 -12.54 -2.75
CA GLU A 127 10.90 -13.49 -3.24
C GLU A 127 9.53 -12.83 -3.44
N ALA A 128 9.32 -11.65 -2.84
CA ALA A 128 8.16 -10.80 -3.07
C ALA A 128 8.56 -9.32 -2.96
N VAL A 129 7.93 -8.47 -3.78
CA VAL A 129 8.17 -7.02 -3.79
C VAL A 129 6.86 -6.28 -3.52
N LEU A 130 6.87 -5.37 -2.55
CA LEU A 130 5.78 -4.45 -2.25
C LEU A 130 6.19 -3.02 -2.63
N LEU A 131 5.47 -2.41 -3.56
CA LEU A 131 5.71 -1.04 -4.02
C LEU A 131 4.67 -0.07 -3.48
N THR A 132 5.12 1.08 -2.97
CA THR A 132 4.23 2.14 -2.51
C THR A 132 3.60 2.92 -3.68
N ASP A 133 4.37 3.15 -4.75
CA ASP A 133 3.87 3.82 -5.95
C ASP A 133 4.62 3.33 -7.18
N PRO A 134 3.96 2.61 -8.10
CA PRO A 134 4.60 2.07 -9.30
C PRO A 134 5.23 3.13 -10.20
N ARG A 135 4.73 4.37 -10.14
CA ARG A 135 5.24 5.47 -10.96
C ARG A 135 6.57 6.00 -10.42
N THR A 136 6.64 6.20 -9.10
CA THR A 136 7.85 6.69 -8.43
C THR A 136 8.89 5.59 -8.33
N ASP A 137 8.46 4.36 -8.04
CA ASP A 137 9.31 3.19 -7.79
C ASP A 137 9.54 2.36 -9.07
N ARG A 138 9.44 3.00 -10.25
CA ARG A 138 9.53 2.34 -11.55
C ARG A 138 10.81 1.52 -11.73
N GLN A 139 11.93 1.94 -11.15
CA GLN A 139 13.19 1.21 -11.26
C GLN A 139 13.10 -0.15 -10.57
N ALA A 140 12.59 -0.17 -9.33
CA ALA A 140 12.40 -1.41 -8.58
C ALA A 140 11.38 -2.33 -9.29
N LEU A 141 10.27 -1.78 -9.81
CA LEU A 141 9.31 -2.53 -10.62
C LEU A 141 9.94 -3.19 -11.84
N THR A 142 10.79 -2.45 -12.56
CA THR A 142 11.45 -2.96 -13.76
C THR A 142 12.43 -4.09 -13.41
N GLU A 143 13.16 -3.98 -12.31
CA GLU A 143 14.10 -5.00 -11.86
C GLU A 143 13.37 -6.24 -11.33
N ALA A 144 12.31 -6.06 -10.52
CA ALA A 144 11.47 -7.17 -10.05
C ALA A 144 10.88 -7.98 -11.22
N ALA A 145 10.36 -7.29 -12.24
CA ALA A 145 9.85 -7.93 -13.44
C ALA A 145 10.94 -8.70 -14.23
N ARG A 146 12.19 -8.20 -14.24
CA ARG A 146 13.32 -8.88 -14.92
C ARG A 146 13.73 -10.17 -14.23
N ILE A 147 13.69 -10.20 -12.91
CA ILE A 147 14.04 -11.40 -12.13
C ILE A 147 12.84 -12.33 -11.93
N GLY A 148 11.62 -11.92 -12.38
CA GLY A 148 10.42 -12.76 -12.33
C GLY A 148 9.80 -12.91 -10.94
N VAL A 149 10.00 -11.93 -10.05
CA VAL A 149 9.47 -11.94 -8.68
C VAL A 149 8.09 -11.27 -8.65
N PRO A 150 7.10 -11.83 -7.91
CA PRO A 150 5.77 -11.26 -7.80
C PRO A 150 5.80 -9.88 -7.17
N VAL A 151 5.04 -8.96 -7.77
CA VAL A 151 4.95 -7.55 -7.37
C VAL A 151 3.55 -7.22 -6.90
N ILE A 152 3.45 -6.78 -5.64
CA ILE A 152 2.27 -6.12 -5.07
C ILE A 152 2.49 -4.61 -5.12
N ALA A 153 1.50 -3.83 -5.50
CA ALA A 153 1.64 -2.38 -5.53
C ALA A 153 0.40 -1.65 -5.02
N LEU A 154 0.63 -0.56 -4.29
CA LEU A 154 -0.39 0.42 -3.93
C LEU A 154 -0.62 1.33 -5.13
N CYS A 155 -1.83 1.32 -5.70
CA CYS A 155 -2.14 2.05 -6.93
C CYS A 155 -3.27 3.05 -6.73
N ASP A 156 -3.02 4.29 -7.16
CA ASP A 156 -4.03 5.33 -7.32
C ASP A 156 -4.65 5.25 -8.72
N THR A 157 -5.69 6.01 -9.00
CA THR A 157 -6.47 5.99 -10.25
C THR A 157 -5.67 6.28 -11.51
N ASP A 158 -4.54 7.01 -11.40
CA ASP A 158 -3.66 7.38 -12.53
C ASP A 158 -2.46 6.44 -12.74
N ASN A 159 -2.35 5.37 -11.96
CA ASN A 159 -1.28 4.40 -12.11
C ASN A 159 -1.57 3.41 -13.26
N TYR A 160 -0.51 2.99 -13.95
CA TYR A 160 -0.51 1.84 -14.85
C TYR A 160 -0.10 0.59 -14.09
N ILE A 161 -0.78 -0.54 -14.36
CA ILE A 161 -0.55 -1.80 -13.63
C ILE A 161 0.35 -2.79 -14.38
N ARG A 162 1.01 -2.36 -15.45
CA ARG A 162 1.93 -3.22 -16.20
C ARG A 162 3.06 -3.73 -15.30
N ASN A 163 3.32 -5.03 -15.32
CA ASN A 163 4.30 -5.75 -14.49
C ASN A 163 3.96 -5.74 -12.97
N ILE A 164 2.71 -5.51 -12.63
CA ILE A 164 2.20 -5.63 -11.27
C ILE A 164 1.27 -6.83 -11.24
N ASP A 165 1.55 -7.78 -10.36
CA ASP A 165 0.77 -9.01 -10.25
C ASP A 165 -0.45 -8.82 -9.36
N TYR A 166 -0.32 -7.95 -8.35
CA TYR A 166 -1.41 -7.68 -7.42
C TYR A 166 -1.53 -6.21 -7.04
N VAL A 167 -2.68 -5.63 -7.34
CA VAL A 167 -2.99 -4.21 -7.08
C VAL A 167 -3.78 -4.06 -5.79
N ILE A 168 -3.34 -3.16 -4.91
CA ILE A 168 -4.13 -2.65 -3.79
C ILE A 168 -4.58 -1.23 -4.17
N PRO A 169 -5.86 -1.03 -4.54
CA PRO A 169 -6.35 0.29 -4.93
C PRO A 169 -6.46 1.20 -3.72
N CYS A 170 -5.71 2.27 -3.68
CA CYS A 170 -5.78 3.27 -2.62
C CYS A 170 -5.12 4.58 -3.03
N ASN A 171 -5.39 5.64 -2.26
CA ASN A 171 -4.66 6.90 -2.39
C ASN A 171 -3.21 6.70 -1.91
N ASN A 172 -2.28 6.50 -2.84
CA ASN A 172 -0.86 6.29 -2.52
C ASN A 172 -0.05 7.59 -2.38
N ARG A 173 -0.74 8.74 -2.25
CA ARG A 173 -0.12 10.08 -2.08
C ARG A 173 -0.43 10.69 -0.73
N GLY A 174 -1.55 10.31 -0.14
CA GLY A 174 -2.02 10.86 1.11
C GLY A 174 -1.23 10.31 2.31
N ARG A 175 -0.75 11.20 3.20
CA ARG A 175 -0.03 10.82 4.42
C ARG A 175 -0.84 9.85 5.28
N LYS A 176 -2.08 10.22 5.65
CA LYS A 176 -2.97 9.40 6.47
C LYS A 176 -3.43 8.13 5.75
N SER A 177 -3.61 8.20 4.43
CA SER A 177 -3.98 7.05 3.63
C SER A 177 -2.91 5.97 3.64
N LEU A 178 -1.65 6.34 3.38
CA LEU A 178 -0.52 5.42 3.44
C LEU A 178 -0.34 4.83 4.84
N ALA A 179 -0.43 5.67 5.88
CA ALA A 179 -0.35 5.21 7.26
C ALA A 179 -1.41 4.14 7.57
N LEU A 180 -2.68 4.39 7.22
CA LEU A 180 -3.76 3.43 7.46
C LEU A 180 -3.58 2.14 6.66
N VAL A 181 -3.23 2.23 5.37
CA VAL A 181 -3.06 1.04 4.52
C VAL A 181 -1.91 0.17 5.01
N TYR A 182 -0.76 0.76 5.34
CA TYR A 182 0.38 0.00 5.88
C TYR A 182 0.09 -0.56 7.28
N PHE A 183 -0.61 0.17 8.14
CA PHE A 183 -1.09 -0.33 9.43
C PHE A 183 -1.96 -1.58 9.26
N LEU A 184 -2.97 -1.52 8.38
CA LEU A 184 -3.86 -2.65 8.12
C LEU A 184 -3.11 -3.84 7.52
N LEU A 185 -2.19 -3.57 6.58
CA LEU A 185 -1.38 -4.59 5.94
C LEU A 185 -0.45 -5.28 6.95
N THR A 186 0.22 -4.51 7.82
CA THR A 186 1.07 -5.03 8.90
C THR A 186 0.27 -5.92 9.84
N ARG A 187 -0.83 -5.38 10.38
CA ARG A 187 -1.70 -6.09 11.31
C ARG A 187 -2.20 -7.41 10.72
N GLN A 188 -2.68 -7.37 9.49
CA GLN A 188 -3.22 -8.55 8.84
C GLN A 188 -2.12 -9.56 8.49
N THR A 189 -0.93 -9.13 8.09
CA THR A 189 0.20 -10.03 7.81
C THR A 189 0.65 -10.76 9.07
N LEU A 190 0.74 -10.07 10.22
CA LEU A 190 1.09 -10.69 11.50
C LEU A 190 0.02 -11.70 11.95
N ARG A 191 -1.26 -11.38 11.74
CA ARG A 191 -2.36 -12.31 12.02
C ARG A 191 -2.34 -13.56 11.14
N GLU A 192 -2.03 -13.41 9.85
CA GLU A 192 -1.93 -14.54 8.92
C GLU A 192 -0.67 -15.41 9.16
N ARG A 193 0.39 -14.82 9.73
CA ARG A 193 1.57 -15.57 10.22
C ARG A 193 1.30 -16.32 11.51
N GLY A 194 0.31 -15.88 12.29
CA GLY A 194 0.03 -16.41 13.63
C GLY A 194 0.84 -15.74 14.74
N ASP A 195 1.55 -14.65 14.43
CA ASP A 195 2.34 -13.90 15.42
C ASP A 195 1.42 -13.13 16.40
N ILE A 196 0.20 -12.79 15.94
CA ILE A 196 -0.83 -12.12 16.74
C ILE A 196 -2.15 -12.88 16.59
N PRO A 197 -2.84 -13.25 17.69
CA PRO A 197 -4.17 -13.82 17.65
C PRO A 197 -5.17 -12.88 16.93
N ARG A 198 -6.18 -13.45 16.25
CA ARG A 198 -7.15 -12.67 15.48
C ARG A 198 -7.99 -11.73 16.35
N ASP A 199 -8.25 -12.13 17.58
CA ASP A 199 -9.12 -11.42 18.54
C ASP A 199 -8.34 -10.44 19.44
N GLU A 200 -7.01 -10.41 19.34
CA GLU A 200 -6.18 -9.54 20.16
C GLU A 200 -5.97 -8.18 19.50
N GLU A 201 -6.04 -7.12 20.30
CA GLU A 201 -5.68 -5.78 19.86
C GLU A 201 -4.16 -5.68 19.66
N VAL A 202 -3.77 -5.04 18.57
CA VAL A 202 -2.34 -4.80 18.28
C VAL A 202 -1.79 -3.66 19.15
N ILE A 203 -0.53 -3.76 19.52
CA ILE A 203 0.17 -2.78 20.37
C ILE A 203 0.42 -1.45 19.64
N PHE A 204 0.36 -1.45 18.31
CA PHE A 204 0.62 -0.28 17.45
C PHE A 204 -0.68 0.28 16.86
N SER A 205 -0.64 1.55 16.51
CA SER A 205 -1.77 2.33 15.99
C SER A 205 -1.48 2.88 14.59
N PRO A 206 -2.49 3.36 13.84
CA PRO A 206 -2.25 4.03 12.56
C PRO A 206 -1.35 5.27 12.65
N GLU A 207 -1.34 5.94 13.82
CA GLU A 207 -0.53 7.12 14.10
C GLU A 207 0.97 6.81 14.07
N ASP A 208 1.39 5.61 14.47
CA ASP A 208 2.79 5.18 14.45
C ASP A 208 3.35 5.07 13.02
N PHE A 209 2.45 4.90 12.05
CA PHE A 209 2.76 4.88 10.62
C PHE A 209 2.69 6.26 9.98
N GLU A 210 2.20 7.28 10.68
CA GLU A 210 2.01 8.61 10.12
C GLU A 210 3.31 9.42 10.21
N PRO A 211 3.88 9.89 9.07
CA PRO A 211 5.10 10.67 9.10
C PRO A 211 4.89 12.00 9.83
N GLU A 212 5.82 12.34 10.72
CA GLU A 212 5.84 13.64 11.38
C GLU A 212 5.95 14.77 10.36
N ILE A 213 5.13 15.81 10.53
CA ILE A 213 5.31 17.05 9.79
C ILE A 213 6.50 17.78 10.42
N ARG A 214 7.69 17.56 9.87
CA ARG A 214 8.79 18.49 10.14
C ARG A 214 8.40 19.83 9.51
N THR A 215 7.85 20.73 10.31
CA THR A 215 7.78 22.14 9.96
C THR A 215 9.23 22.57 9.80
N ALA A 216 9.71 22.61 8.55
CA ALA A 216 10.93 23.33 8.24
C ALA A 216 10.64 24.79 8.63
N PHE A 217 11.13 25.20 9.77
CA PHE A 217 11.20 26.64 10.10
C PHE A 217 12.11 27.25 9.03
N LEU A 218 11.50 28.11 8.23
CA LEU A 218 12.16 29.04 7.30
C LEU A 218 13.16 29.90 8.05
#